data_be1b883f2079d9f2be993dc94caf984a
#
_entry.id   be1b883f2079d9f2be993dc94caf984a
#
_cell.length_a   1.000
_cell.length_b   1.000
_cell.length_c   1.000
_cell.angle_alpha   90.00
_cell.angle_beta   90.00
_cell.angle_gamma   90.00
#
_symmetry.space_group_name_H-M   'P 1'
#
loop_
_entity.id
_entity.type
_entity.pdbx_description
1 polymer ?
#
loop_
_entity_poly.entity_id
_entity_poly.type
_entity_poly.pdbx_seq_one_letter_code
_entity_poly.pdbx_strand_id
1 'polypeptide(L)'
;MATLDQYLGNPNLKKAHTKSRFTKKQVDEVMKCLEEPKYFIENYLKIVTIDKGLVPFEMYDFQRKMVDTFHDNRFTICKLPRQSGKSTIIVSYLLHYVLFNDNVNVAILANKSSTARDLLGRLQLAYEYLPKWMQQGVLNWNKGSLELENGSRIVAASTSSSAVRGSTFNIIFLDEFAYVPNNIAEEFFSSVYPTISSGKSSKVMIVSTPHGMNMFYKMWTDAVNKKNTFKPIEVHWSEVPGRDDEWKKQTIKNTSEAQFQTEFECEFLGSVDTLINAQKLKTMAIVDPKRSPDGLDVYEMPVKGHTYIMTVDVARGIANDYSAFIVIDATKAPYKIVAKYRNNDIKPIVFPNILKKVGDYCNKAYCLIEI
;
A
#
# COMPACT_ATOMS: atom_id res chain seq x y z
N MET A 1 -8.80 -23.70 38.67
CA MET A 1 -7.41 -23.29 38.96
C MET A 1 -6.72 -23.05 37.63
N ALA A 2 -6.19 -21.83 37.37
CA ALA A 2 -5.39 -21.59 36.19
C ALA A 2 -4.16 -22.46 36.25
N THR A 3 -3.90 -23.26 35.23
CA THR A 3 -2.68 -24.08 35.15
C THR A 3 -1.48 -23.14 34.98
N LEU A 4 -0.36 -23.50 35.63
CA LEU A 4 0.89 -22.69 35.63
C LEU A 4 1.44 -22.35 34.23
N ASP A 5 0.91 -23.00 33.19
CA ASP A 5 1.37 -22.94 31.79
C ASP A 5 0.57 -21.98 30.92
N GLN A 6 -0.42 -21.25 31.48
CA GLN A 6 -1.33 -20.40 30.74
C GLN A 6 -0.98 -18.91 30.95
N TYR A 7 -0.93 -18.15 29.86
CA TYR A 7 -0.74 -16.71 29.92
C TYR A 7 -2.00 -16.01 30.46
N LEU A 8 -1.88 -15.34 31.61
CA LEU A 8 -2.98 -14.65 32.31
C LEU A 8 -4.25 -15.50 32.47
N GLY A 9 -4.12 -16.84 32.60
CA GLY A 9 -5.24 -17.74 32.74
C GLY A 9 -6.01 -18.08 31.46
N ASN A 10 -5.55 -17.60 30.29
CA ASN A 10 -6.13 -17.97 29.00
C ASN A 10 -5.68 -19.38 28.59
N PRO A 11 -6.59 -20.38 28.50
CA PRO A 11 -6.24 -21.75 28.16
C PRO A 11 -5.70 -21.92 26.74
N ASN A 12 -5.89 -20.93 25.86
CA ASN A 12 -5.44 -20.97 24.48
C ASN A 12 -4.04 -20.37 24.29
N LEU A 13 -3.46 -19.75 25.32
CA LEU A 13 -2.17 -19.09 25.23
C LEU A 13 -1.13 -19.78 26.11
N LYS A 14 0.01 -20.17 25.52
CA LYS A 14 1.16 -20.69 26.26
C LYS A 14 1.88 -19.55 26.96
N LYS A 15 2.16 -19.70 28.25
CA LYS A 15 2.95 -18.74 29.02
C LYS A 15 4.43 -18.86 28.63
N ALA A 16 5.13 -17.72 28.57
CA ALA A 16 6.56 -17.67 28.29
C ALA A 16 7.37 -18.48 29.32
N HIS A 17 8.47 -19.05 28.88
CA HIS A 17 9.43 -19.84 29.64
C HIS A 17 8.84 -21.14 30.24
N THR A 18 7.70 -21.59 29.68
CA THR A 18 7.14 -22.91 30.03
C THR A 18 7.90 -24.02 29.31
N LYS A 19 8.53 -24.92 30.05
CA LYS A 19 9.26 -26.06 29.49
C LYS A 19 8.32 -26.96 28.68
N SER A 20 8.60 -27.15 27.41
CA SER A 20 7.91 -28.09 26.52
C SER A 20 8.83 -29.29 26.22
N ARG A 21 8.28 -30.49 26.29
CA ARG A 21 8.96 -31.69 25.79
C ARG A 21 8.39 -32.01 24.42
N PHE A 22 9.26 -32.14 23.44
CA PHE A 22 8.88 -32.48 22.08
C PHE A 22 9.09 -33.97 21.83
N THR A 23 8.16 -34.60 21.17
CA THR A 23 8.39 -35.92 20.56
C THR A 23 9.20 -35.73 19.26
N LYS A 24 9.88 -36.79 18.80
CA LYS A 24 10.63 -36.75 17.54
C LYS A 24 9.73 -36.27 16.38
N LYS A 25 8.50 -36.79 16.28
CA LYS A 25 7.52 -36.37 15.26
C LYS A 25 7.21 -34.88 15.30
N GLN A 26 7.07 -34.31 16.51
CA GLN A 26 6.83 -32.86 16.64
C GLN A 26 8.04 -32.02 16.21
N VAL A 27 9.26 -32.49 16.46
CA VAL A 27 10.48 -31.82 15.98
C VAL A 27 10.51 -31.84 14.45
N ASP A 28 10.25 -32.98 13.83
CA ASP A 28 10.23 -33.14 12.38
C ASP A 28 9.14 -32.20 11.75
N GLU A 29 7.97 -32.09 12.39
CA GLU A 29 6.90 -31.18 11.96
C GLU A 29 7.30 -29.70 12.12
N VAL A 30 7.95 -29.31 13.22
CA VAL A 30 8.45 -27.94 13.40
C VAL A 30 9.46 -27.57 12.30
N MET A 31 10.40 -28.50 12.00
CA MET A 31 11.40 -28.29 10.96
C MET A 31 10.73 -28.12 9.60
N LYS A 32 9.74 -28.95 9.27
CA LYS A 32 8.99 -28.79 8.03
C LYS A 32 8.21 -27.48 7.95
N CYS A 33 7.56 -27.08 9.05
CA CYS A 33 6.86 -25.80 9.10
C CYS A 33 7.82 -24.60 8.98
N LEU A 34 9.02 -24.68 9.54
CA LEU A 34 10.06 -23.65 9.41
C LEU A 34 10.47 -23.44 7.94
N GLU A 35 10.71 -24.54 7.22
CA GLU A 35 11.18 -24.52 5.84
C GLU A 35 10.09 -24.17 4.84
N GLU A 36 8.84 -24.57 5.11
CA GLU A 36 7.71 -24.48 4.20
C GLU A 36 6.55 -23.64 4.78
N PRO A 37 6.52 -22.30 4.60
CA PRO A 37 5.43 -21.46 5.10
C PRO A 37 4.04 -21.91 4.65
N LYS A 38 3.91 -22.39 3.41
CA LYS A 38 2.62 -22.89 2.87
C LYS A 38 2.17 -24.14 3.61
N TYR A 39 3.09 -25.06 3.92
CA TYR A 39 2.78 -26.26 4.70
C TYR A 39 2.23 -25.90 6.10
N PHE A 40 2.88 -24.96 6.78
CA PHE A 40 2.41 -24.46 8.08
C PHE A 40 1.00 -23.89 7.98
N ILE A 41 0.76 -23.02 6.99
CA ILE A 41 -0.52 -22.33 6.82
C ILE A 41 -1.65 -23.35 6.59
N GLU A 42 -1.47 -24.31 5.70
CA GLU A 42 -2.53 -25.26 5.32
C GLU A 42 -2.77 -26.36 6.38
N ASN A 43 -1.77 -26.74 7.14
CA ASN A 43 -1.91 -27.85 8.10
C ASN A 43 -2.23 -27.39 9.53
N TYR A 44 -1.87 -26.15 9.88
CA TYR A 44 -1.98 -25.69 11.27
C TYR A 44 -2.86 -24.47 11.48
N LEU A 45 -3.13 -23.67 10.45
CA LEU A 45 -3.94 -22.48 10.63
C LEU A 45 -5.43 -22.75 10.40
N LYS A 46 -6.24 -22.03 11.18
CA LYS A 46 -7.69 -21.96 11.02
C LYS A 46 -8.10 -20.52 10.80
N ILE A 47 -9.12 -20.31 9.99
CA ILE A 47 -9.70 -19.01 9.68
C ILE A 47 -11.20 -19.02 9.97
N VAL A 48 -11.75 -17.84 10.24
CA VAL A 48 -13.19 -17.66 10.37
C VAL A 48 -13.74 -17.19 9.04
N THR A 49 -14.69 -17.95 8.50
CA THR A 49 -15.45 -17.60 7.30
C THR A 49 -16.87 -17.22 7.68
N ILE A 50 -17.54 -16.42 6.85
CA ILE A 50 -18.91 -15.94 7.11
C ILE A 50 -19.89 -17.12 7.12
N ASP A 51 -19.73 -18.05 6.17
CA ASP A 51 -20.72 -19.12 5.94
C ASP A 51 -20.50 -20.35 6.81
N LYS A 52 -19.24 -20.66 7.14
CA LYS A 52 -18.90 -21.93 7.81
C LYS A 52 -18.26 -21.74 9.21
N GLY A 53 -18.14 -20.47 9.66
CA GLY A 53 -17.45 -20.20 10.92
C GLY A 53 -15.98 -20.55 10.88
N LEU A 54 -15.45 -21.20 11.91
CA LEU A 54 -14.05 -21.61 12.04
C LEU A 54 -13.75 -22.86 11.20
N VAL A 55 -12.86 -22.73 10.23
CA VAL A 55 -12.46 -23.81 9.32
C VAL A 55 -10.94 -23.87 9.16
N PRO A 56 -10.35 -25.03 8.77
CA PRO A 56 -8.96 -25.08 8.30
C PRO A 56 -8.73 -24.10 7.16
N PHE A 57 -7.52 -23.56 7.07
CA PHE A 57 -7.21 -22.61 6.00
C PHE A 57 -6.76 -23.35 4.73
N GLU A 58 -7.65 -23.48 3.78
CA GLU A 58 -7.36 -23.92 2.43
C GLU A 58 -7.03 -22.72 1.55
N MET A 59 -5.76 -22.59 1.14
CA MET A 59 -5.31 -21.47 0.32
C MET A 59 -5.79 -21.61 -1.13
N TYR A 60 -6.20 -20.50 -1.73
CA TYR A 60 -6.39 -20.38 -3.18
C TYR A 60 -5.03 -20.39 -3.89
N ASP A 61 -5.00 -20.73 -5.18
CA ASP A 61 -3.75 -20.81 -5.95
C ASP A 61 -2.99 -19.48 -6.00
N PHE A 62 -3.70 -18.36 -6.13
CA PHE A 62 -3.06 -17.06 -6.08
C PHE A 62 -2.48 -16.74 -4.69
N GLN A 63 -3.12 -17.22 -3.61
CA GLN A 63 -2.61 -17.05 -2.24
C GLN A 63 -1.31 -17.84 -2.02
N ARG A 64 -1.21 -19.05 -2.57
CA ARG A 64 0.04 -19.83 -2.56
C ARG A 64 1.17 -19.08 -3.27
N LYS A 65 0.89 -18.51 -4.46
CA LYS A 65 1.85 -17.66 -5.19
C LYS A 65 2.24 -16.41 -4.41
N MET A 66 1.30 -15.80 -3.68
CA MET A 66 1.59 -14.66 -2.79
C MET A 66 2.59 -15.06 -1.71
N VAL A 67 2.38 -16.19 -1.02
CA VAL A 67 3.28 -16.67 0.04
C VAL A 67 4.70 -16.89 -0.52
N ASP A 68 4.83 -17.55 -1.66
CA ASP A 68 6.14 -17.75 -2.33
C ASP A 68 6.78 -16.39 -2.64
N THR A 69 6.01 -15.46 -3.21
CA THR A 69 6.55 -14.14 -3.55
C THR A 69 6.98 -13.35 -2.31
N PHE A 70 6.24 -13.42 -1.20
CA PHE A 70 6.62 -12.78 0.06
C PHE A 70 7.87 -13.43 0.68
N HIS A 71 8.00 -14.74 0.53
CA HIS A 71 9.16 -15.48 1.05
C HIS A 71 10.42 -15.11 0.27
N ASP A 72 10.36 -15.11 -1.03
CA ASP A 72 11.52 -14.96 -1.92
C ASP A 72 11.95 -13.51 -2.15
N ASN A 73 11.05 -12.53 -1.97
CA ASN A 73 11.34 -11.15 -2.31
C ASN A 73 11.31 -10.23 -1.08
N ARG A 74 12.19 -9.22 -1.09
CA ARG A 74 12.25 -8.19 -0.05
C ARG A 74 11.12 -7.18 -0.17
N PHE A 75 10.80 -6.77 -1.38
CA PHE A 75 9.81 -5.73 -1.67
C PHE A 75 8.72 -6.29 -2.56
N THR A 76 7.49 -6.23 -2.08
CA THR A 76 6.32 -6.72 -2.82
C THR A 76 5.21 -5.67 -2.82
N ILE A 77 4.53 -5.53 -3.95
CA ILE A 77 3.38 -4.67 -4.10
C ILE A 77 2.24 -5.46 -4.74
N CYS A 78 1.09 -5.51 -4.06
CA CYS A 78 -0.02 -6.37 -4.44
C CYS A 78 -1.26 -5.54 -4.74
N LYS A 79 -1.79 -5.70 -5.94
CA LYS A 79 -3.04 -5.12 -6.40
C LYS A 79 -4.08 -6.24 -6.49
N LEU A 80 -5.02 -6.26 -5.55
CA LEU A 80 -6.00 -7.33 -5.42
C LEU A 80 -7.42 -6.80 -5.27
N PRO A 81 -8.41 -7.58 -5.76
CA PRO A 81 -9.82 -7.24 -5.62
C PRO A 81 -10.26 -7.27 -4.15
N ARG A 82 -11.34 -6.56 -3.87
CA ARG A 82 -11.98 -6.57 -2.57
C ARG A 82 -12.45 -7.98 -2.20
N GLN A 83 -12.40 -8.34 -0.91
CA GLN A 83 -12.85 -9.64 -0.38
C GLN A 83 -12.19 -10.86 -1.06
N SER A 84 -10.95 -10.75 -1.49
CA SER A 84 -10.14 -11.85 -2.03
C SER A 84 -9.40 -12.67 -0.95
N GLY A 85 -9.59 -12.36 0.33
CA GLY A 85 -8.82 -13.00 1.40
C GLY A 85 -7.37 -12.50 1.52
N LYS A 86 -7.04 -11.37 0.88
CA LYS A 86 -5.70 -10.77 0.87
C LYS A 86 -5.11 -10.57 2.26
N SER A 87 -5.87 -9.96 3.16
CA SER A 87 -5.40 -9.68 4.52
C SER A 87 -5.20 -10.96 5.33
N THR A 88 -6.04 -11.99 5.10
CA THR A 88 -5.95 -13.27 5.79
C THR A 88 -4.65 -14.00 5.45
N ILE A 89 -4.30 -14.10 4.16
CA ILE A 89 -3.07 -14.79 3.76
C ILE A 89 -1.82 -14.06 4.26
N ILE A 90 -1.84 -12.71 4.29
CA ILE A 90 -0.70 -11.95 4.74
C ILE A 90 -0.49 -12.10 6.24
N VAL A 91 -1.53 -11.96 7.07
CA VAL A 91 -1.39 -12.17 8.51
C VAL A 91 -0.98 -13.60 8.85
N SER A 92 -1.37 -14.60 8.05
CA SER A 92 -0.92 -15.98 8.17
C SER A 92 0.58 -16.14 7.90
N TYR A 93 1.08 -15.48 6.86
CA TYR A 93 2.51 -15.42 6.57
C TYR A 93 3.29 -14.69 7.66
N LEU A 94 2.78 -13.56 8.18
CA LEU A 94 3.40 -12.82 9.28
C LEU A 94 3.45 -13.66 10.56
N LEU A 95 2.41 -14.44 10.85
CA LEU A 95 2.39 -15.36 11.98
C LEU A 95 3.48 -16.43 11.84
N HIS A 96 3.58 -17.06 10.67
CA HIS A 96 4.68 -17.98 10.38
C HIS A 96 6.04 -17.31 10.63
N TYR A 97 6.23 -16.11 10.11
CA TYR A 97 7.52 -15.42 10.21
C TYR A 97 7.95 -15.17 11.66
N VAL A 98 7.05 -14.72 12.54
CA VAL A 98 7.41 -14.46 13.96
C VAL A 98 7.50 -15.72 14.81
N LEU A 99 6.85 -16.81 14.42
CA LEU A 99 6.94 -18.09 15.14
C LEU A 99 8.27 -18.82 14.89
N PHE A 100 8.78 -18.72 13.67
CA PHE A 100 9.93 -19.51 13.22
C PHE A 100 11.21 -18.69 13.01
N ASN A 101 11.19 -17.38 13.31
CA ASN A 101 12.41 -16.56 13.33
C ASN A 101 12.54 -15.87 14.68
N ASP A 102 13.74 -15.86 15.22
CA ASP A 102 14.03 -15.25 16.51
C ASP A 102 14.34 -13.75 16.37
N ASN A 103 13.97 -12.96 17.39
CA ASN A 103 14.29 -11.54 17.51
C ASN A 103 13.86 -10.69 16.31
N VAL A 104 12.69 -11.00 15.72
CA VAL A 104 12.16 -10.26 14.57
C VAL A 104 11.04 -9.29 14.98
N ASN A 105 11.09 -8.10 14.43
CA ASN A 105 10.09 -7.06 14.61
C ASN A 105 9.26 -6.89 13.34
N VAL A 106 7.93 -6.93 13.49
CA VAL A 106 6.97 -6.76 12.40
C VAL A 106 6.04 -5.59 12.69
N ALA A 107 5.84 -4.69 11.73
CA ALA A 107 4.84 -3.66 11.78
C ALA A 107 3.66 -3.97 10.84
N ILE A 108 2.45 -3.99 11.38
CA ILE A 108 1.19 -4.02 10.62
C ILE A 108 0.65 -2.60 10.59
N LEU A 109 0.63 -1.99 9.43
CA LEU A 109 0.20 -0.61 9.23
C LEU A 109 -0.99 -0.56 8.28
N ALA A 110 -2.00 0.24 8.61
CA ALA A 110 -3.17 0.47 7.76
C ALA A 110 -3.55 1.96 7.76
N ASN A 111 -4.45 2.36 6.87
CA ASN A 111 -4.94 3.74 6.82
C ASN A 111 -5.58 4.19 8.15
N LYS A 112 -6.16 3.25 8.92
CA LYS A 112 -6.75 3.49 10.25
C LYS A 112 -6.16 2.51 11.27
N SER A 113 -5.93 3.01 12.50
CA SER A 113 -5.44 2.20 13.62
C SER A 113 -6.40 1.04 13.97
N SER A 114 -7.72 1.22 13.82
CA SER A 114 -8.71 0.15 14.02
C SER A 114 -8.49 -1.00 13.04
N THR A 115 -8.29 -0.71 11.75
CA THR A 115 -8.01 -1.73 10.71
C THR A 115 -6.73 -2.51 11.02
N ALA A 116 -5.66 -1.82 11.41
CA ALA A 116 -4.41 -2.50 11.79
C ALA A 116 -4.60 -3.43 13.00
N ARG A 117 -5.37 -2.99 14.01
CA ARG A 117 -5.71 -3.82 15.18
C ARG A 117 -6.59 -5.01 14.84
N ASP A 118 -7.52 -4.86 13.90
CA ASP A 118 -8.35 -5.98 13.41
C ASP A 118 -7.50 -7.04 12.70
N LEU A 119 -6.48 -6.62 11.94
CA LEU A 119 -5.52 -7.53 11.32
C LEU A 119 -4.70 -8.29 12.36
N LEU A 120 -4.19 -7.58 13.38
CA LEU A 120 -3.50 -8.22 14.50
C LEU A 120 -4.44 -9.18 15.25
N GLY A 121 -5.70 -8.82 15.46
CA GLY A 121 -6.70 -9.69 16.09
C GLY A 121 -6.94 -10.99 15.32
N ARG A 122 -6.95 -10.94 13.98
CA ARG A 122 -7.03 -12.16 13.14
C ARG A 122 -5.79 -13.04 13.30
N LEU A 123 -4.61 -12.45 13.34
CA LEU A 123 -3.36 -13.16 13.60
C LEU A 123 -3.37 -13.81 14.98
N GLN A 124 -3.82 -13.07 16.00
CA GLN A 124 -3.96 -13.56 17.37
C GLN A 124 -4.93 -14.74 17.45
N LEU A 125 -6.07 -14.64 16.76
CA LEU A 125 -7.02 -15.76 16.69
C LEU A 125 -6.40 -17.00 16.05
N ALA A 126 -5.69 -16.84 14.93
CA ALA A 126 -5.00 -17.96 14.29
C ALA A 126 -3.95 -18.61 15.22
N TYR A 127 -3.22 -17.79 15.99
CA TYR A 127 -2.27 -18.25 16.98
C TYR A 127 -2.94 -19.07 18.11
N GLU A 128 -4.09 -18.62 18.63
CA GLU A 128 -4.82 -19.32 19.71
C GLU A 128 -5.25 -20.75 19.35
N TYR A 129 -5.45 -21.02 18.05
CA TYR A 129 -5.82 -22.33 17.55
C TYR A 129 -4.63 -23.24 17.20
N LEU A 130 -3.39 -22.75 17.33
CA LEU A 130 -2.21 -23.60 17.16
C LEU A 130 -2.09 -24.63 18.28
N PRO A 131 -1.59 -25.84 18.00
CA PRO A 131 -1.23 -26.80 19.04
C PRO A 131 -0.24 -26.15 20.01
N LYS A 132 -0.42 -26.40 21.31
CA LYS A 132 0.43 -25.83 22.38
C LYS A 132 1.93 -26.06 22.19
N TRP A 133 2.30 -27.22 21.66
CA TRP A 133 3.68 -27.53 21.39
C TRP A 133 4.31 -26.71 20.26
N MET A 134 3.48 -26.12 19.39
CA MET A 134 3.94 -25.24 18.30
C MET A 134 3.95 -23.76 18.71
N GLN A 135 3.22 -23.39 19.76
CA GLN A 135 3.18 -22.01 20.23
C GLN A 135 4.51 -21.65 20.90
N GLN A 136 5.08 -20.51 20.53
CA GLN A 136 6.05 -19.78 21.34
C GLN A 136 5.34 -19.24 22.61
N GLY A 137 6.02 -19.11 23.73
CA GLY A 137 5.38 -18.55 24.93
C GLY A 137 5.11 -17.05 24.75
N VAL A 138 3.99 -16.60 25.31
CA VAL A 138 3.55 -15.19 25.21
C VAL A 138 4.14 -14.37 26.34
N LEU A 139 4.80 -13.25 25.97
CA LEU A 139 5.29 -12.23 26.91
C LEU A 139 4.33 -11.04 27.00
N ASN A 140 3.77 -10.60 25.86
CA ASN A 140 2.78 -9.52 25.82
C ASN A 140 1.70 -9.84 24.80
N TRP A 141 0.44 -9.58 25.20
CA TRP A 141 -0.75 -9.84 24.36
C TRP A 141 -1.80 -8.77 24.58
N ASN A 142 -1.91 -7.87 23.63
CA ASN A 142 -2.92 -6.82 23.68
C ASN A 142 -3.41 -6.45 22.27
N LYS A 143 -4.40 -5.55 22.17
CA LYS A 143 -4.98 -5.15 20.88
C LYS A 143 -4.03 -4.42 19.92
N GLY A 144 -2.90 -3.95 20.40
CA GLY A 144 -1.94 -3.17 19.60
C GLY A 144 -0.60 -3.85 19.41
N SER A 145 -0.30 -4.90 20.18
CA SER A 145 0.97 -5.61 20.08
C SER A 145 0.92 -7.04 20.59
N LEU A 146 1.84 -7.84 20.08
CA LEU A 146 2.13 -9.22 20.47
C LEU A 146 3.64 -9.35 20.66
N GLU A 147 4.09 -9.95 21.78
CA GLU A 147 5.49 -10.31 22.01
C GLU A 147 5.60 -11.77 22.43
N LEU A 148 6.57 -12.47 21.85
CA LEU A 148 6.81 -13.90 22.05
C LEU A 148 8.15 -14.15 22.75
N GLU A 149 8.29 -15.29 23.41
CA GLU A 149 9.50 -15.67 24.17
C GLU A 149 10.77 -15.83 23.32
N ASN A 150 10.62 -16.02 21.99
CA ASN A 150 11.75 -16.02 21.05
C ASN A 150 12.25 -14.60 20.70
N GLY A 151 11.79 -13.58 21.41
CA GLY A 151 12.16 -12.17 21.19
C GLY A 151 11.46 -11.50 20.01
N SER A 152 10.55 -12.23 19.32
CA SER A 152 9.83 -11.67 18.17
C SER A 152 8.62 -10.86 18.61
N ARG A 153 8.35 -9.78 17.87
CA ARG A 153 7.30 -8.82 18.20
C ARG A 153 6.52 -8.38 16.96
N ILE A 154 5.21 -8.16 17.16
CA ILE A 154 4.34 -7.51 16.16
C ILE A 154 3.71 -6.27 16.80
N VAL A 155 3.66 -5.18 16.05
CA VAL A 155 2.93 -3.95 16.42
C VAL A 155 1.94 -3.58 15.34
N ALA A 156 0.77 -3.09 15.74
CA ALA A 156 -0.29 -2.63 14.86
C ALA A 156 -0.59 -1.15 15.08
N ALA A 157 -0.46 -0.32 14.02
CA ALA A 157 -0.66 1.12 14.07
C ALA A 157 -1.26 1.67 12.77
N SER A 158 -1.69 2.93 12.79
CA SER A 158 -2.01 3.65 11.55
C SER A 158 -0.74 4.01 10.79
N THR A 159 -0.82 4.04 9.46
CA THR A 159 0.26 4.53 8.62
C THR A 159 0.47 6.01 8.88
N SER A 160 1.60 6.34 9.50
CA SER A 160 2.00 7.72 9.79
C SER A 160 3.53 7.79 9.83
N SER A 161 4.08 8.99 9.61
CA SER A 161 5.53 9.22 9.65
C SER A 161 6.17 8.86 11.01
N SER A 162 5.39 8.88 12.09
CA SER A 162 5.85 8.55 13.44
C SER A 162 5.67 7.08 13.83
N ALA A 163 4.84 6.31 13.10
CA ALA A 163 4.45 4.95 13.49
C ALA A 163 5.64 3.97 13.62
N VAL A 164 6.71 4.21 12.88
CA VAL A 164 7.87 3.32 12.80
C VAL A 164 9.19 4.05 13.08
N ARG A 165 9.17 5.36 13.41
CA ARG A 165 10.38 6.11 13.76
C ARG A 165 11.01 5.58 15.05
N GLY A 166 12.33 5.41 15.04
CA GLY A 166 13.08 4.96 16.21
C GLY A 166 13.07 3.45 16.48
N SER A 167 12.39 2.68 15.63
CA SER A 167 12.37 1.21 15.72
C SER A 167 12.90 0.59 14.44
N THR A 168 13.59 -0.55 14.59
CA THR A 168 14.04 -1.35 13.43
C THR A 168 13.03 -2.47 13.20
N PHE A 169 12.58 -2.63 11.95
CA PHE A 169 11.64 -3.68 11.57
C PHE A 169 12.23 -4.62 10.53
N ASN A 170 11.98 -5.91 10.71
CA ASN A 170 12.29 -6.95 9.73
C ASN A 170 11.24 -7.02 8.64
N ILE A 171 9.95 -6.79 8.98
CA ILE A 171 8.86 -6.67 8.01
C ILE A 171 8.03 -5.44 8.34
N ILE A 172 7.71 -4.65 7.30
CA ILE A 172 6.65 -3.63 7.33
C ILE A 172 5.59 -4.06 6.35
N PHE A 173 4.40 -4.29 6.86
CA PHE A 173 3.21 -4.59 6.08
C PHE A 173 2.30 -3.36 6.06
N LEU A 174 1.94 -2.90 4.86
CA LEU A 174 1.08 -1.75 4.58
C LEU A 174 -0.22 -2.26 3.94
N ASP A 175 -1.31 -2.28 4.71
CA ASP A 175 -2.63 -2.64 4.20
C ASP A 175 -3.42 -1.42 3.76
N GLU A 176 -4.21 -1.58 2.70
CA GLU A 176 -5.04 -0.54 2.08
C GLU A 176 -4.25 0.75 1.78
N PHE A 177 -3.01 0.61 1.31
CA PHE A 177 -2.08 1.74 1.12
C PHE A 177 -2.60 2.79 0.13
N ALA A 178 -3.42 2.42 -0.86
CA ALA A 178 -4.06 3.37 -1.78
C ALA A 178 -5.02 4.35 -1.08
N TYR A 179 -5.46 4.05 0.14
CA TYR A 179 -6.36 4.91 0.93
C TYR A 179 -5.61 5.83 1.91
N VAL A 180 -4.28 5.75 1.95
CA VAL A 180 -3.45 6.66 2.73
C VAL A 180 -3.30 7.98 1.96
N PRO A 181 -3.56 9.15 2.58
CA PRO A 181 -3.36 10.45 1.93
C PRO A 181 -1.93 10.59 1.38
N ASN A 182 -1.79 11.18 0.19
CA ASN A 182 -0.51 11.26 -0.52
C ASN A 182 0.62 11.90 0.30
N ASN A 183 0.34 13.01 0.99
CA ASN A 183 1.30 13.69 1.84
C ASN A 183 1.82 12.78 2.98
N ILE A 184 0.94 11.99 3.59
CA ILE A 184 1.32 11.02 4.64
C ILE A 184 2.12 9.86 4.03
N ALA A 185 1.72 9.36 2.87
CA ALA A 185 2.41 8.28 2.17
C ALA A 185 3.84 8.69 1.77
N GLU A 186 4.02 9.88 1.22
CA GLU A 186 5.32 10.42 0.82
C GLU A 186 6.23 10.65 2.04
N GLU A 187 5.70 11.27 3.10
CA GLU A 187 6.44 11.47 4.36
C GLU A 187 6.84 10.15 5.01
N PHE A 188 5.92 9.17 5.01
CA PHE A 188 6.19 7.82 5.52
C PHE A 188 7.36 7.18 4.77
N PHE A 189 7.31 7.13 3.44
CA PHE A 189 8.38 6.52 2.65
C PHE A 189 9.71 7.24 2.80
N SER A 190 9.73 8.56 2.82
CA SER A 190 10.97 9.33 3.01
C SER A 190 11.63 9.07 4.37
N SER A 191 10.83 8.82 5.41
CA SER A 191 11.32 8.57 6.77
C SER A 191 11.64 7.11 7.07
N VAL A 192 10.93 6.17 6.43
CA VAL A 192 10.99 4.72 6.73
C VAL A 192 11.92 3.97 5.77
N TYR A 193 11.94 4.34 4.51
CA TYR A 193 12.73 3.66 3.50
C TYR A 193 14.24 3.59 3.83
N PRO A 194 14.88 4.65 4.35
CA PRO A 194 16.30 4.58 4.77
C PRO A 194 16.54 3.51 5.84
N THR A 195 15.61 3.36 6.79
CA THR A 195 15.72 2.36 7.86
C THR A 195 15.61 0.93 7.33
N ILE A 196 14.72 0.71 6.36
CA ILE A 196 14.53 -0.60 5.72
C ILE A 196 15.68 -0.92 4.76
N SER A 197 16.17 0.08 4.03
CA SER A 197 17.23 -0.10 3.03
C SER A 197 18.57 -0.49 3.65
N SER A 198 18.81 -0.12 4.92
CA SER A 198 20.04 -0.47 5.65
C SER A 198 20.13 -1.97 5.96
N GLY A 199 19.01 -2.69 6.07
CA GLY A 199 18.97 -4.14 6.30
C GLY A 199 19.01 -4.92 4.99
N LYS A 200 19.76 -6.03 4.96
CA LYS A 200 19.81 -6.94 3.78
C LYS A 200 18.59 -7.88 3.68
N SER A 201 17.93 -8.18 4.79
CA SER A 201 16.83 -9.15 4.89
C SER A 201 15.46 -8.50 5.21
N SER A 202 15.41 -7.22 5.48
CA SER A 202 14.16 -6.51 5.78
C SER A 202 13.22 -6.49 4.57
N LYS A 203 11.92 -6.64 4.82
CA LYS A 203 10.87 -6.75 3.79
C LYS A 203 9.84 -5.63 3.92
N VAL A 204 9.33 -5.18 2.77
CA VAL A 204 8.15 -4.31 2.69
C VAL A 204 7.10 -4.99 1.84
N MET A 205 5.91 -5.12 2.41
CA MET A 205 4.76 -5.73 1.76
C MET A 205 3.64 -4.69 1.67
N ILE A 206 3.30 -4.27 0.46
CA ILE A 206 2.25 -3.28 0.21
C ILE A 206 1.07 -3.97 -0.44
N VAL A 207 -0.12 -3.76 0.09
CA VAL A 207 -1.34 -4.36 -0.46
C VAL A 207 -2.45 -3.32 -0.50
N SER A 208 -3.17 -3.27 -1.61
CA SER A 208 -4.37 -2.44 -1.73
C SER A 208 -5.28 -2.87 -2.88
N THR A 209 -6.55 -2.50 -2.79
CA THR A 209 -7.35 -2.20 -3.97
C THR A 209 -6.98 -0.82 -4.49
N PRO A 210 -7.08 -0.53 -5.79
CA PRO A 210 -6.85 0.80 -6.35
C PRO A 210 -7.79 1.86 -5.76
N HIS A 211 -7.26 3.07 -5.60
CA HIS A 211 -8.05 4.24 -5.19
C HIS A 211 -7.43 5.50 -5.79
N GLY A 212 -7.82 5.82 -7.02
CA GLY A 212 -7.28 6.97 -7.76
C GLY A 212 -5.81 6.83 -8.18
N MET A 213 -5.26 7.90 -8.78
CA MET A 213 -3.87 7.95 -9.26
C MET A 213 -2.93 8.57 -8.22
N ASN A 214 -2.76 7.88 -7.11
CA ASN A 214 -1.99 8.30 -5.95
C ASN A 214 -0.59 7.65 -5.91
N MET A 215 0.09 7.70 -4.75
CA MET A 215 1.41 7.08 -4.57
C MET A 215 1.39 5.57 -4.83
N PHE A 216 0.32 4.86 -4.45
CA PHE A 216 0.19 3.42 -4.74
C PHE A 216 0.16 3.16 -6.25
N TYR A 217 -0.59 3.97 -7.01
CA TYR A 217 -0.59 3.91 -8.48
C TYR A 217 0.81 4.11 -9.08
N LYS A 218 1.53 5.15 -8.62
CA LYS A 218 2.90 5.42 -9.07
C LYS A 218 3.83 4.24 -8.79
N MET A 219 3.82 3.74 -7.54
CA MET A 219 4.66 2.61 -7.14
C MET A 219 4.33 1.33 -7.91
N TRP A 220 3.04 1.07 -8.12
CA TRP A 220 2.57 -0.06 -8.92
C TRP A 220 3.04 0.03 -10.37
N THR A 221 2.81 1.18 -11.01
CA THR A 221 3.24 1.41 -12.41
C THR A 221 4.75 1.30 -12.56
N ASP A 222 5.51 1.84 -11.63
CA ASP A 222 6.97 1.74 -11.61
C ASP A 222 7.44 0.28 -11.41
N ALA A 223 6.73 -0.52 -10.60
CA ALA A 223 7.03 -1.94 -10.38
C ALA A 223 6.76 -2.77 -11.66
N VAL A 224 5.61 -2.58 -12.29
CA VAL A 224 5.25 -3.26 -13.55
C VAL A 224 6.27 -2.92 -14.66
N ASN A 225 6.67 -1.65 -14.74
CA ASN A 225 7.66 -1.16 -15.71
C ASN A 225 9.12 -1.41 -15.29
N LYS A 226 9.36 -2.13 -14.18
CA LYS A 226 10.70 -2.44 -13.65
C LYS A 226 11.56 -1.19 -13.34
N LYS A 227 10.93 -0.08 -13.00
CA LYS A 227 11.58 1.18 -12.60
C LYS A 227 11.92 1.22 -11.11
N ASN A 228 11.32 0.33 -10.31
CA ASN A 228 11.64 0.13 -8.90
C ASN A 228 11.91 -1.37 -8.62
N THR A 229 12.28 -1.71 -7.39
CA THR A 229 12.64 -3.07 -6.98
C THR A 229 11.47 -3.88 -6.41
N PHE A 230 10.26 -3.33 -6.40
CA PHE A 230 9.08 -4.04 -5.92
C PHE A 230 8.65 -5.12 -6.92
N LYS A 231 8.36 -6.32 -6.40
CA LYS A 231 7.78 -7.40 -7.18
C LYS A 231 6.26 -7.21 -7.22
N PRO A 232 5.65 -6.93 -8.39
CA PRO A 232 4.21 -6.76 -8.48
C PRO A 232 3.48 -8.11 -8.46
N ILE A 233 2.35 -8.15 -7.75
CA ILE A 233 1.38 -9.25 -7.75
C ILE A 233 0.03 -8.65 -8.11
N GLU A 234 -0.59 -9.16 -9.15
CA GLU A 234 -1.96 -8.83 -9.55
C GLU A 234 -2.81 -10.09 -9.48
N VAL A 235 -4.04 -9.95 -8.99
CA VAL A 235 -5.03 -11.01 -8.96
C VAL A 235 -6.30 -10.50 -9.63
N HIS A 236 -6.79 -11.26 -10.60
CA HIS A 236 -8.04 -10.94 -11.25
C HIS A 236 -9.22 -11.43 -10.38
N TRP A 237 -10.36 -10.75 -10.42
CA TRP A 237 -11.53 -11.10 -9.62
C TRP A 237 -12.02 -12.53 -9.85
N SER A 238 -11.91 -13.05 -11.08
CA SER A 238 -12.31 -14.42 -11.44
C SER A 238 -11.40 -15.52 -10.88
N GLU A 239 -10.23 -15.19 -10.37
CA GLU A 239 -9.36 -16.14 -9.65
C GLU A 239 -9.87 -16.44 -8.24
N VAL A 240 -10.82 -15.64 -7.74
CA VAL A 240 -11.44 -15.87 -6.43
C VAL A 240 -12.60 -16.87 -6.60
N PRO A 241 -12.55 -18.03 -5.92
CA PRO A 241 -13.58 -19.05 -6.05
C PRO A 241 -15.00 -18.53 -5.79
N GLY A 242 -15.94 -18.97 -6.60
CA GLY A 242 -17.34 -18.57 -6.53
C GLY A 242 -17.67 -17.24 -7.25
N ARG A 243 -16.70 -16.67 -7.96
CA ARG A 243 -16.90 -15.47 -8.79
C ARG A 243 -16.88 -15.83 -10.27
N ASP A 244 -18.05 -15.83 -10.88
CA ASP A 244 -18.27 -16.06 -12.30
C ASP A 244 -18.94 -14.85 -12.97
N ASP A 245 -19.29 -14.97 -14.24
CA ASP A 245 -19.93 -13.88 -15.00
C ASP A 245 -21.32 -13.53 -14.45
N GLU A 246 -22.04 -14.48 -13.86
CA GLU A 246 -23.33 -14.22 -13.23
C GLU A 246 -23.14 -13.40 -11.95
N TRP A 247 -22.18 -13.79 -11.11
CA TRP A 247 -21.77 -12.99 -9.94
C TRP A 247 -21.36 -11.56 -10.34
N LYS A 248 -20.58 -11.40 -11.44
CA LYS A 248 -20.22 -10.08 -11.98
C LYS A 248 -21.45 -9.24 -12.31
N LYS A 249 -22.38 -9.80 -13.09
CA LYS A 249 -23.63 -9.11 -13.49
C LYS A 249 -24.46 -8.68 -12.29
N GLN A 250 -24.62 -9.56 -11.29
CA GLN A 250 -25.35 -9.26 -10.06
C GLN A 250 -24.67 -8.17 -9.25
N THR A 251 -23.34 -8.22 -9.13
CA THR A 251 -22.55 -7.22 -8.39
C THR A 251 -22.67 -5.85 -9.04
N ILE A 252 -22.54 -5.75 -10.37
CA ILE A 252 -22.73 -4.49 -11.12
C ILE A 252 -24.15 -3.96 -10.95
N LYS A 253 -25.17 -4.83 -11.00
CA LYS A 253 -26.58 -4.44 -10.82
C LYS A 253 -26.84 -3.85 -9.42
N ASN A 254 -26.18 -4.40 -8.40
CA ASN A 254 -26.35 -3.97 -7.00
C ASN A 254 -25.47 -2.78 -6.61
N THR A 255 -24.48 -2.43 -7.43
CA THR A 255 -23.52 -1.34 -7.19
C THR A 255 -23.47 -0.39 -8.39
N SER A 256 -22.39 -0.44 -9.16
CA SER A 256 -22.24 0.24 -10.44
C SER A 256 -21.09 -0.38 -11.24
N GLU A 257 -21.06 -0.16 -12.56
CA GLU A 257 -19.93 -0.55 -13.42
C GLU A 257 -18.63 0.08 -12.94
N ALA A 258 -18.63 1.38 -12.62
CA ALA A 258 -17.43 2.11 -12.14
C ALA A 258 -16.92 1.53 -10.81
N GLN A 259 -17.81 1.18 -9.89
CA GLN A 259 -17.42 0.54 -8.63
C GLN A 259 -16.85 -0.85 -8.86
N PHE A 260 -17.43 -1.64 -9.77
CA PHE A 260 -16.93 -2.96 -10.13
C PHE A 260 -15.51 -2.86 -10.73
N GLN A 261 -15.31 -1.94 -11.66
CA GLN A 261 -13.99 -1.70 -12.28
C GLN A 261 -12.93 -1.34 -11.23
N THR A 262 -13.26 -0.50 -10.25
CA THR A 262 -12.28 -0.09 -9.22
C THR A 262 -12.05 -1.20 -8.19
N GLU A 263 -13.11 -1.79 -7.63
CA GLU A 263 -12.99 -2.67 -6.46
C GLU A 263 -12.70 -4.13 -6.84
N PHE A 264 -13.09 -4.57 -8.03
CA PHE A 264 -12.96 -5.96 -8.46
C PHE A 264 -12.03 -6.15 -9.67
N GLU A 265 -12.17 -5.35 -10.73
CA GLU A 265 -11.22 -5.38 -11.84
C GLU A 265 -9.90 -4.66 -11.50
N CYS A 266 -9.85 -4.02 -10.35
CA CYS A 266 -8.65 -3.32 -9.86
C CYS A 266 -8.11 -2.28 -10.83
N GLU A 267 -9.00 -1.57 -11.54
CA GLU A 267 -8.61 -0.48 -12.39
C GLU A 267 -8.33 0.79 -11.60
N PHE A 268 -7.25 1.47 -11.95
CA PHE A 268 -6.98 2.81 -11.44
C PHE A 268 -7.84 3.82 -12.19
N LEU A 269 -9.08 3.96 -11.75
CA LEU A 269 -9.93 5.05 -12.22
C LEU A 269 -9.46 6.32 -11.51
N GLY A 270 -9.42 7.46 -12.24
CA GLY A 270 -9.23 8.76 -11.62
C GLY A 270 -10.36 9.00 -10.60
N SER A 271 -10.19 9.97 -9.70
CA SER A 271 -11.21 10.24 -8.67
C SER A 271 -12.58 10.43 -9.33
N VAL A 272 -13.63 9.93 -8.68
CA VAL A 272 -15.03 10.04 -9.16
C VAL A 272 -15.44 11.51 -9.33
N ASP A 273 -14.76 12.42 -8.62
CA ASP A 273 -15.02 13.86 -8.57
C ASP A 273 -14.11 14.67 -9.51
N THR A 274 -13.43 14.06 -10.48
CA THR A 274 -12.66 14.81 -11.46
C THR A 274 -13.57 15.36 -12.57
N LEU A 275 -13.34 16.62 -12.96
CA LEU A 275 -14.02 17.28 -14.07
C LEU A 275 -13.91 16.49 -15.39
N ILE A 276 -12.83 15.73 -15.58
CA ILE A 276 -12.58 14.89 -16.75
C ILE A 276 -12.63 13.43 -16.34
N ASN A 277 -13.48 12.65 -17.01
CA ASN A 277 -13.60 11.22 -16.79
C ASN A 277 -12.24 10.53 -16.95
N ALA A 278 -11.90 9.63 -16.02
CA ALA A 278 -10.63 8.91 -15.98
C ALA A 278 -10.33 8.11 -17.25
N GLN A 279 -11.35 7.55 -17.92
CA GLN A 279 -11.16 6.87 -19.21
C GLN A 279 -10.68 7.85 -20.29
N LYS A 280 -11.20 9.08 -20.29
CA LYS A 280 -10.70 10.14 -21.20
C LYS A 280 -9.27 10.53 -20.87
N LEU A 281 -8.93 10.64 -19.56
CA LEU A 281 -7.55 10.92 -19.14
C LEU A 281 -6.58 9.80 -19.57
N LYS A 282 -6.97 8.54 -19.47
CA LYS A 282 -6.16 7.40 -19.96
C LYS A 282 -5.90 7.42 -21.47
N THR A 283 -6.85 7.95 -22.25
CA THR A 283 -6.72 8.04 -23.72
C THR A 283 -6.01 9.31 -24.20
N MET A 284 -5.75 10.25 -23.30
CA MET A 284 -4.97 11.44 -23.63
C MET A 284 -3.51 11.07 -23.84
N ALA A 285 -2.96 11.47 -25.00
CA ALA A 285 -1.55 11.28 -25.28
C ALA A 285 -0.70 12.13 -24.33
N ILE A 286 0.30 11.49 -23.70
CA ILE A 286 1.33 12.20 -22.94
C ILE A 286 2.27 12.85 -23.97
N VAL A 287 2.47 14.16 -23.85
CA VAL A 287 3.39 14.92 -24.67
C VAL A 287 4.57 15.32 -23.80
N ASP A 288 5.77 14.92 -24.18
CA ASP A 288 6.99 15.32 -23.48
C ASP A 288 7.35 16.78 -23.80
N PRO A 289 7.81 17.58 -22.81
CA PRO A 289 8.23 18.94 -23.07
C PRO A 289 9.52 18.97 -23.89
N LYS A 290 9.65 19.93 -24.79
CA LYS A 290 10.88 20.18 -25.55
C LYS A 290 12.03 20.71 -24.67
N ARG A 291 11.68 21.40 -23.59
CA ARG A 291 12.60 21.92 -22.55
C ARG A 291 11.89 21.93 -21.20
N SER A 292 12.65 21.69 -20.14
CA SER A 292 12.11 21.70 -18.77
C SER A 292 13.10 22.37 -17.79
N PRO A 293 13.41 23.68 -17.94
CA PRO A 293 14.27 24.40 -17.01
C PRO A 293 13.51 24.77 -15.73
N ASP A 294 14.07 24.47 -14.57
CA ASP A 294 13.61 24.92 -13.23
C ASP A 294 12.10 24.68 -12.98
N GLY A 295 11.55 23.55 -13.45
CA GLY A 295 10.13 23.20 -13.28
C GLY A 295 9.17 23.85 -14.30
N LEU A 296 9.69 24.59 -15.27
CA LEU A 296 8.93 25.11 -16.39
C LEU A 296 8.99 24.17 -17.60
N ASP A 297 7.96 23.41 -17.84
CA ASP A 297 7.84 22.56 -19.02
C ASP A 297 7.41 23.39 -20.24
N VAL A 298 8.22 23.43 -21.28
CA VAL A 298 7.94 24.12 -22.53
C VAL A 298 7.68 23.13 -23.65
N TYR A 299 6.48 23.14 -24.21
CA TYR A 299 6.04 22.25 -25.29
C TYR A 299 6.23 22.91 -26.68
N GLU A 300 5.92 24.20 -26.79
CA GLU A 300 6.14 24.95 -28.01
C GLU A 300 6.83 26.29 -27.68
N MET A 301 7.77 26.73 -28.54
CA MET A 301 8.42 28.03 -28.38
C MET A 301 7.48 29.14 -28.80
N PRO A 302 7.48 30.29 -28.08
CA PRO A 302 6.65 31.45 -28.48
C PRO A 302 6.96 31.94 -29.87
N VAL A 303 5.91 32.26 -30.63
CA VAL A 303 5.98 32.77 -31.98
C VAL A 303 5.63 34.29 -31.96
N LYS A 304 6.46 35.10 -32.62
CA LYS A 304 6.24 36.56 -32.69
C LYS A 304 4.88 36.85 -33.34
N GLY A 305 4.09 37.73 -32.71
CA GLY A 305 2.77 38.12 -33.21
C GLY A 305 1.63 37.20 -32.74
N HIS A 306 1.92 36.12 -32.06
CA HIS A 306 0.88 35.29 -31.43
C HIS A 306 0.39 35.92 -30.12
N THR A 307 -0.87 35.64 -29.80
CA THR A 307 -1.51 36.05 -28.54
C THR A 307 -1.48 34.90 -27.54
N TYR A 308 -0.94 35.16 -26.34
CA TYR A 308 -0.83 34.17 -25.27
C TYR A 308 -1.65 34.56 -24.05
N ILE A 309 -2.23 33.57 -23.38
CA ILE A 309 -2.96 33.72 -22.12
C ILE A 309 -2.25 32.85 -21.11
N MET A 310 -2.03 33.38 -19.90
CA MET A 310 -1.47 32.67 -18.77
C MET A 310 -2.53 32.60 -17.67
N THR A 311 -2.90 31.37 -17.24
CA THR A 311 -3.80 31.15 -16.10
C THR A 311 -2.97 30.66 -14.92
N VAL A 312 -3.16 31.27 -13.74
CA VAL A 312 -2.30 31.14 -12.57
C VAL A 312 -3.11 30.77 -11.35
N ASP A 313 -2.68 29.76 -10.64
CA ASP A 313 -3.14 29.35 -9.33
C ASP A 313 -2.00 29.51 -8.32
N VAL A 314 -2.24 30.19 -7.18
CA VAL A 314 -1.20 30.58 -6.23
C VAL A 314 -1.37 29.83 -4.91
N ALA A 315 -0.36 29.05 -4.51
CA ALA A 315 -0.30 28.39 -3.23
C ALA A 315 0.64 29.12 -2.24
N ARG A 316 0.54 28.74 -0.95
CA ARG A 316 1.31 29.36 0.13
C ARG A 316 2.82 29.00 0.16
N GLY A 317 3.28 28.04 -0.66
CA GLY A 317 4.68 27.61 -0.72
C GLY A 317 5.18 26.93 0.55
N ILE A 318 4.33 26.12 1.17
CA ILE A 318 4.62 25.34 2.40
C ILE A 318 4.58 23.82 2.14
N ALA A 319 4.85 23.40 0.92
CA ALA A 319 4.90 22.02 0.43
C ALA A 319 3.56 21.24 0.44
N ASN A 320 2.45 21.83 0.89
CA ASN A 320 1.15 21.16 0.93
C ASN A 320 0.34 21.32 -0.36
N ASP A 321 0.56 22.42 -1.08
CA ASP A 321 -0.15 22.75 -2.31
C ASP A 321 0.81 23.40 -3.32
N TYR A 322 0.43 23.46 -4.59
CA TYR A 322 1.31 23.89 -5.66
C TYR A 322 0.92 25.25 -6.20
N SER A 323 1.88 26.19 -6.28
CA SER A 323 1.76 27.30 -7.19
C SER A 323 1.96 26.81 -8.62
N ALA A 324 0.99 27.06 -9.49
CA ALA A 324 0.99 26.56 -10.86
C ALA A 324 0.54 27.60 -11.85
N PHE A 325 0.97 27.49 -13.11
CA PHE A 325 0.38 28.19 -14.24
C PHE A 325 0.49 27.38 -15.53
N ILE A 326 -0.40 27.67 -16.46
CA ILE A 326 -0.30 27.21 -17.84
C ILE A 326 -0.28 28.41 -18.78
N VAL A 327 0.45 28.31 -19.90
CA VAL A 327 0.46 29.30 -20.98
C VAL A 327 -0.22 28.69 -22.20
N ILE A 328 -1.20 29.39 -22.72
CA ILE A 328 -2.03 28.94 -23.83
C ILE A 328 -1.78 29.88 -25.02
N ASP A 329 -1.48 29.34 -26.20
CA ASP A 329 -1.57 30.05 -27.45
C ASP A 329 -3.04 30.17 -27.86
N ALA A 330 -3.58 31.37 -27.76
CA ALA A 330 -4.97 31.69 -28.06
C ALA A 330 -5.13 32.39 -29.43
N THR A 331 -4.11 32.37 -30.27
CA THR A 331 -4.11 33.06 -31.57
C THR A 331 -5.17 32.48 -32.51
N LYS A 332 -5.31 31.16 -32.54
CA LYS A 332 -6.26 30.47 -33.42
C LYS A 332 -6.73 29.16 -32.77
N ALA A 333 -8.02 28.88 -32.89
CA ALA A 333 -8.56 27.58 -32.45
C ALA A 333 -8.12 26.44 -33.39
N PRO A 334 -7.87 25.22 -32.86
CA PRO A 334 -7.91 24.86 -31.45
C PRO A 334 -6.74 25.48 -30.66
N TYR A 335 -7.03 26.00 -29.46
CA TYR A 335 -6.01 26.57 -28.57
C TYR A 335 -5.03 25.50 -28.09
N LYS A 336 -3.76 25.89 -27.86
CA LYS A 336 -2.71 24.98 -27.49
C LYS A 336 -2.03 25.38 -26.17
N ILE A 337 -1.84 24.44 -25.26
CA ILE A 337 -0.97 24.65 -24.11
C ILE A 337 0.48 24.61 -24.61
N VAL A 338 1.21 25.71 -24.46
CA VAL A 338 2.60 25.84 -24.94
C VAL A 338 3.62 25.73 -23.81
N ALA A 339 3.21 26.05 -22.58
CA ALA A 339 4.05 25.83 -21.40
C ALA A 339 3.18 25.57 -20.16
N LYS A 340 3.77 24.89 -19.18
CA LYS A 340 3.22 24.75 -17.82
C LYS A 340 4.33 24.86 -16.78
N TYR A 341 3.95 25.32 -15.59
CA TYR A 341 4.81 25.37 -14.41
C TYR A 341 4.08 24.83 -13.21
N ARG A 342 4.80 24.14 -12.32
CA ARG A 342 4.25 23.64 -11.07
C ARG A 342 5.36 23.53 -10.03
N ASN A 343 5.16 24.16 -8.87
CA ASN A 343 6.12 24.10 -7.76
C ASN A 343 5.40 24.27 -6.42
N ASN A 344 5.66 23.43 -5.44
CA ASN A 344 5.05 23.49 -4.11
C ASN A 344 5.93 24.17 -3.05
N ASP A 345 7.18 24.47 -3.38
CA ASP A 345 8.17 25.07 -2.50
C ASP A 345 8.38 26.56 -2.75
N ILE A 346 7.89 27.06 -3.89
CA ILE A 346 8.10 28.46 -4.27
C ILE A 346 7.34 29.40 -3.35
N LYS A 347 8.07 30.35 -2.75
CA LYS A 347 7.45 31.38 -1.91
C LYS A 347 6.60 32.33 -2.75
N PRO A 348 5.40 32.73 -2.26
CA PRO A 348 4.50 33.66 -3.00
C PRO A 348 5.17 34.96 -3.44
N ILE A 349 6.14 35.48 -2.67
CA ILE A 349 6.88 36.71 -3.01
C ILE A 349 7.83 36.55 -4.21
N VAL A 350 8.28 35.32 -4.51
CA VAL A 350 9.19 34.99 -5.62
C VAL A 350 8.42 34.66 -6.90
N PHE A 351 7.25 34.04 -6.75
CA PHE A 351 6.44 33.53 -7.84
C PHE A 351 6.06 34.58 -8.91
N PRO A 352 5.70 35.84 -8.55
CA PRO A 352 5.44 36.92 -9.53
C PRO A 352 6.60 37.23 -10.49
N ASN A 353 7.86 37.03 -10.02
CA ASN A 353 9.03 37.23 -10.90
C ASN A 353 9.10 36.17 -12.01
N ILE A 354 8.70 34.95 -11.71
CA ILE A 354 8.61 33.87 -12.72
C ILE A 354 7.48 34.16 -13.69
N LEU A 355 6.30 34.55 -13.18
CA LEU A 355 5.16 34.91 -14.02
C LEU A 355 5.52 36.05 -14.99
N LYS A 356 6.18 37.10 -14.47
CA LYS A 356 6.64 38.23 -15.29
C LYS A 356 7.61 37.77 -16.38
N LYS A 357 8.65 37.00 -16.00
CA LYS A 357 9.66 36.51 -16.96
C LYS A 357 9.07 35.67 -18.06
N VAL A 358 8.17 34.73 -17.71
CA VAL A 358 7.51 33.85 -18.70
C VAL A 358 6.47 34.62 -19.52
N GLY A 359 5.71 35.52 -18.89
CA GLY A 359 4.75 36.38 -19.59
C GLY A 359 5.43 37.28 -20.62
N ASP A 360 6.53 37.94 -20.27
CA ASP A 360 7.31 38.78 -21.19
C ASP A 360 7.86 37.95 -22.37
N TYR A 361 8.36 36.71 -22.05
CA TYR A 361 8.84 35.80 -23.09
C TYR A 361 7.74 35.34 -24.06
N CYS A 362 6.52 35.20 -23.57
CA CYS A 362 5.35 34.83 -24.36
C CYS A 362 4.59 36.09 -24.89
N ASN A 363 5.28 37.02 -25.52
CA ASN A 363 4.72 38.24 -26.15
C ASN A 363 3.87 39.07 -25.19
N LYS A 364 4.22 39.19 -23.92
CA LYS A 364 3.43 39.86 -22.86
C LYS A 364 2.06 39.18 -22.68
N ALA A 365 2.09 37.86 -22.40
CA ALA A 365 0.88 37.08 -22.21
C ALA A 365 -0.09 37.74 -21.24
N TYR A 366 -1.37 37.70 -21.57
CA TYR A 366 -2.43 38.15 -20.67
C TYR A 366 -2.50 37.19 -19.47
N CYS A 367 -2.41 37.73 -18.27
CA CYS A 367 -2.33 36.93 -17.04
C CYS A 367 -3.65 36.99 -16.26
N LEU A 368 -4.26 35.84 -16.03
CA LEU A 368 -5.42 35.64 -15.17
C LEU A 368 -4.98 34.89 -13.92
N ILE A 369 -5.11 35.55 -12.75
CA ILE A 369 -4.67 34.97 -11.45
C ILE A 369 -5.91 34.68 -10.63
N GLU A 370 -6.03 33.44 -10.13
CA GLU A 370 -6.99 33.04 -9.10
C GLU A 370 -6.47 33.54 -7.74
N ILE A 371 -7.36 34.25 -6.99
CA ILE A 371 -7.02 34.90 -5.71
C ILE A 371 -7.73 34.19 -4.56
#